data_57574f8552ae4d952169b75db54badff
#
_entry.id   57574f8552ae4d952169b75db54badff
#
_cell.length_a   1.000
_cell.length_b   1.000
_cell.length_c   1.000
_cell.angle_alpha   90.00
_cell.angle_beta   90.00
_cell.angle_gamma   90.00
#
_symmetry.space_group_name_H-M   'P 1'
#
loop_
_entity.id
_entity.type
_entity.pdbx_description
1 polymer ?
#
loop_
_entity_poly.entity_id
_entity_poly.type
_entity_poly.pdbx_seq_one_letter_code
_entity_poly.pdbx_strand_id
1 'polypeptide(L)'
;MMMPAEELEALARAEPVVHDEADGRRRRGNATRESILQAAADLASVEGLEGLTIGRLATELEMSKSGLFAHFGSKEELQLATIDAARRRFVEHVVKPSRSLPRGRERLEALINDWLAYFRSEQFDGGCFFHTVKAEFDSRPDNAVREVVMEDVRQFLGLLSREVRKAQEAGDLDPTVDPEQLAFELDALGTAVNSGWQLHEDSAVFDRGRRAIARRLEVEATEAGRAALAAAAP
;
A
#
# COMPACT_ATOMS: atom_id res chain seq x y z
N MET A 1 13.61 8.11 -10.68
CA MET A 1 13.11 7.43 -11.90
C MET A 1 11.84 6.70 -11.46
N MET A 2 10.70 7.19 -11.95
CA MET A 2 9.34 6.76 -11.57
C MET A 2 9.12 5.29 -11.93
N MET A 3 8.52 4.55 -11.01
CA MET A 3 8.04 3.18 -11.28
C MET A 3 6.68 3.23 -11.98
N PRO A 4 6.55 2.71 -13.21
CA PRO A 4 5.27 2.60 -13.88
C PRO A 4 4.31 1.66 -13.12
N ALA A 5 3.01 1.83 -13.31
CA ALA A 5 2.02 0.95 -12.70
C ALA A 5 2.20 -0.54 -13.10
N GLU A 6 2.85 -0.80 -14.23
CA GLU A 6 3.32 -2.13 -14.64
C GLU A 6 4.42 -2.68 -13.71
N GLU A 7 5.18 -1.82 -13.04
CA GLU A 7 6.23 -2.23 -12.10
C GLU A 7 5.67 -2.59 -10.71
N LEU A 8 4.59 -1.97 -10.24
CA LEU A 8 3.81 -2.50 -9.10
C LEU A 8 3.27 -3.90 -9.44
N GLU A 9 2.85 -4.09 -10.68
CA GLU A 9 2.49 -5.40 -11.20
C GLU A 9 3.70 -6.34 -11.34
N ALA A 10 4.85 -5.84 -11.74
CA ALA A 10 6.06 -6.63 -11.89
C ALA A 10 6.65 -7.05 -10.54
N LEU A 11 6.67 -6.17 -9.53
CA LEU A 11 7.09 -6.52 -8.16
C LEU A 11 6.22 -7.64 -7.55
N ALA A 12 4.92 -7.63 -7.85
CA ALA A 12 4.04 -8.69 -7.38
C ALA A 12 4.23 -10.01 -8.14
N ARG A 13 4.89 -10.02 -9.31
CA ARG A 13 5.22 -11.22 -10.09
C ARG A 13 6.62 -11.76 -9.84
N ALA A 14 7.51 -10.96 -9.23
CA ALA A 14 8.88 -11.36 -8.99
C ALA A 14 8.93 -12.53 -7.98
N GLU A 15 9.40 -13.69 -8.43
CA GLU A 15 9.81 -14.76 -7.53
C GLU A 15 11.06 -14.32 -6.75
N PRO A 16 11.29 -14.82 -5.52
CA PRO A 16 12.49 -14.49 -4.76
C PRO A 16 13.72 -14.94 -5.56
N VAL A 17 14.55 -14.00 -5.98
CA VAL A 17 15.81 -14.28 -6.68
C VAL A 17 16.74 -14.97 -5.68
N VAL A 18 16.99 -16.25 -5.91
CA VAL A 18 18.01 -17.03 -5.20
C VAL A 18 19.37 -16.54 -5.67
N HIS A 19 20.03 -15.69 -4.88
CA HIS A 19 21.39 -15.24 -5.15
C HIS A 19 22.42 -16.22 -4.61
N ASP A 20 23.41 -16.51 -5.46
CA ASP A 20 24.57 -17.36 -5.30
C ASP A 20 25.43 -16.97 -4.08
N GLU A 21 26.17 -17.95 -3.51
CA GLU A 21 26.82 -17.93 -2.20
C GLU A 21 28.08 -17.04 -2.05
N ALA A 22 28.38 -16.18 -2.99
CA ALA A 22 29.58 -15.36 -2.97
C ALA A 22 29.36 -14.01 -2.27
N ASP A 23 29.46 -13.95 -0.97
CA ASP A 23 29.86 -12.86 -0.10
C ASP A 23 29.02 -12.70 1.18
N GLY A 24 29.35 -13.46 2.19
CA GLY A 24 28.70 -13.41 3.52
C GLY A 24 28.75 -12.01 4.20
N ARG A 25 29.66 -11.12 3.78
CA ARG A 25 29.74 -9.73 4.28
C ARG A 25 28.64 -8.89 3.59
N ARG A 26 28.45 -9.07 2.27
CA ARG A 26 27.43 -8.36 1.49
C ARG A 26 26.01 -8.78 1.90
N ARG A 27 25.79 -10.07 2.13
CA ARG A 27 24.50 -10.59 2.65
C ARG A 27 24.18 -10.02 4.03
N ARG A 28 25.17 -9.96 4.96
CA ARG A 28 24.98 -9.36 6.29
C ARG A 28 24.68 -7.86 6.18
N GLY A 29 25.39 -7.12 5.32
CA GLY A 29 25.13 -5.71 5.08
C GLY A 29 23.72 -5.45 4.51
N ASN A 30 23.25 -6.28 3.58
CA ASN A 30 21.90 -6.18 3.02
C ASN A 30 20.82 -6.54 4.07
N ALA A 31 21.01 -7.58 4.86
CA ALA A 31 20.09 -7.94 5.94
C ALA A 31 19.98 -6.83 7.00
N THR A 32 21.13 -6.22 7.37
CA THR A 32 21.14 -5.06 8.28
C THR A 32 20.40 -3.88 7.68
N ARG A 33 20.64 -3.57 6.39
CA ARG A 33 19.96 -2.47 5.71
C ARG A 33 18.44 -2.69 5.64
N GLU A 34 17.99 -3.90 5.38
CA GLU A 34 16.56 -4.25 5.35
C GLU A 34 15.92 -4.10 6.74
N SER A 35 16.59 -4.57 7.80
CA SER A 35 16.13 -4.38 9.18
C SER A 35 16.02 -2.91 9.56
N ILE A 36 16.99 -2.09 9.15
CA ILE A 36 16.95 -0.63 9.36
C ILE A 36 15.74 -0.01 8.63
N LEU A 37 15.47 -0.42 7.38
CA LEU A 37 14.36 0.11 6.60
C LEU A 37 12.99 -0.31 7.15
N GLN A 38 12.89 -1.49 7.75
CA GLN A 38 11.67 -1.91 8.44
C GLN A 38 11.38 -0.99 9.64
N ALA A 39 12.35 -0.79 10.53
CA ALA A 39 12.21 0.11 11.66
C ALA A 39 11.96 1.57 11.22
N ALA A 40 12.60 2.01 10.13
CA ALA A 40 12.38 3.33 9.58
C ALA A 40 10.94 3.51 9.07
N ALA A 41 10.37 2.48 8.43
CA ALA A 41 8.99 2.53 7.95
C ALA A 41 7.98 2.47 9.11
N ASP A 42 8.26 1.69 10.16
CA ASP A 42 7.44 1.67 11.38
C ASP A 42 7.46 3.04 12.07
N LEU A 43 8.63 3.62 12.27
CA LEU A 43 8.78 4.96 12.85
C LEU A 43 8.07 6.03 12.01
N ALA A 44 8.24 6.00 10.68
CA ALA A 44 7.62 6.98 9.79
C ALA A 44 6.10 6.81 9.70
N SER A 45 5.53 5.64 9.96
CA SER A 45 4.08 5.44 10.04
C SER A 45 3.45 6.22 11.20
N VAL A 46 4.21 6.47 12.28
CA VAL A 46 3.79 7.21 13.46
C VAL A 46 4.19 8.69 13.39
N GLU A 47 5.47 8.95 13.12
CA GLU A 47 6.07 10.30 13.22
C GLU A 47 6.11 11.05 11.87
N GLY A 48 5.73 10.40 10.77
CA GLY A 48 5.88 10.91 9.42
C GLY A 48 7.33 10.77 8.91
N LEU A 49 7.52 11.01 7.61
CA LEU A 49 8.85 10.97 6.98
C LEU A 49 9.74 12.15 7.40
N GLU A 50 9.18 13.29 7.73
CA GLU A 50 9.97 14.43 8.22
C GLU A 50 10.52 14.18 9.64
N GLY A 51 9.78 13.45 10.47
CA GLY A 51 10.25 12.98 11.77
C GLY A 51 11.39 11.97 11.66
N LEU A 52 11.47 11.25 10.54
CA LEU A 52 12.52 10.28 10.27
C LEU A 52 13.87 10.97 10.00
N THR A 53 14.75 10.92 10.99
CA THR A 53 16.14 11.40 10.86
C THR A 53 17.13 10.30 11.20
N ILE A 54 18.35 10.41 10.67
CA ILE A 54 19.43 9.45 11.01
C ILE A 54 19.67 9.41 12.53
N GLY A 55 19.55 10.54 13.22
CA GLY A 55 19.71 10.60 14.67
C GLY A 55 18.59 9.91 15.44
N ARG A 56 17.33 10.10 15.02
CA ARG A 56 16.14 9.47 15.61
C ARG A 56 16.19 7.95 15.41
N LEU A 57 16.47 7.51 14.19
CA LEU A 57 16.55 6.10 13.84
C LEU A 57 17.75 5.39 14.52
N ALA A 58 18.88 6.08 14.64
CA ALA A 58 20.06 5.54 15.37
C ALA A 58 19.73 5.28 16.85
N THR A 59 18.96 6.15 17.47
CA THR A 59 18.48 5.98 18.85
C THR A 59 17.54 4.79 18.96
N GLU A 60 16.58 4.66 18.03
CA GLU A 60 15.61 3.57 17.99
C GLU A 60 16.27 2.20 17.86
N LEU A 61 17.29 2.11 17.01
CA LEU A 61 18.00 0.86 16.70
C LEU A 61 19.21 0.59 17.60
N GLU A 62 19.50 1.45 18.56
CA GLU A 62 20.71 1.40 19.39
C GLU A 62 22.01 1.32 18.56
N MET A 63 22.01 1.97 17.38
CA MET A 63 23.13 2.02 16.46
C MET A 63 23.90 3.34 16.56
N SER A 64 25.17 3.33 16.15
CA SER A 64 25.91 4.57 16.00
C SER A 64 25.39 5.38 14.78
N LYS A 65 25.30 6.71 14.91
CA LYS A 65 24.92 7.59 13.79
C LYS A 65 25.82 7.41 12.57
N SER A 66 27.12 7.19 12.77
CA SER A 66 28.07 6.95 11.69
C SER A 66 27.83 5.62 10.97
N GLY A 67 27.45 4.57 11.71
CA GLY A 67 27.08 3.30 11.12
C GLY A 67 25.82 3.41 10.25
N LEU A 68 24.82 4.13 10.75
CA LEU A 68 23.57 4.34 10.01
C LEU A 68 23.82 5.23 8.77
N PHE A 69 24.61 6.31 8.91
CA PHE A 69 24.97 7.19 7.81
C PHE A 69 25.74 6.48 6.70
N ALA A 70 26.51 5.45 7.01
CA ALA A 70 27.17 4.61 6.01
C ALA A 70 26.21 3.82 5.12
N HIS A 71 24.96 3.58 5.57
CA HIS A 71 23.90 2.93 4.78
C HIS A 71 23.08 3.91 3.94
N PHE A 72 22.96 5.18 4.37
CA PHE A 72 22.08 6.19 3.75
C PHE A 72 22.79 7.54 3.80
N GLY A 73 23.46 7.93 2.76
CA GLY A 73 24.30 9.13 2.69
C GLY A 73 23.62 10.46 3.03
N SER A 74 22.27 10.50 3.02
CA SER A 74 21.47 11.68 3.35
C SER A 74 20.12 11.31 3.99
N LYS A 75 19.44 12.32 4.57
CA LYS A 75 18.04 12.17 5.03
C LYS A 75 17.12 11.82 3.87
N GLU A 76 17.28 12.47 2.73
CA GLU A 76 16.46 12.22 1.54
C GLU A 76 16.62 10.79 1.04
N GLU A 77 17.85 10.26 0.95
CA GLU A 77 18.09 8.86 0.56
C GLU A 77 17.46 7.89 1.54
N LEU A 78 17.51 8.16 2.85
CA LEU A 78 16.84 7.35 3.87
C LEU A 78 15.32 7.38 3.65
N GLN A 79 14.72 8.55 3.46
CA GLN A 79 13.28 8.71 3.23
C GLN A 79 12.81 7.96 1.97
N LEU A 80 13.51 8.12 0.85
CA LEU A 80 13.20 7.44 -0.41
C LEU A 80 13.32 5.90 -0.28
N ALA A 81 14.38 5.42 0.38
CA ALA A 81 14.53 3.99 0.63
C ALA A 81 13.47 3.43 1.59
N THR A 82 13.00 4.23 2.54
CA THR A 82 11.91 3.88 3.47
C THR A 82 10.57 3.76 2.74
N ILE A 83 10.25 4.71 1.84
CA ILE A 83 9.06 4.62 0.98
C ILE A 83 9.09 3.35 0.15
N ASP A 84 10.24 3.02 -0.45
CA ASP A 84 10.39 1.80 -1.25
C ASP A 84 10.19 0.52 -0.42
N ALA A 85 10.71 0.46 0.81
CA ALA A 85 10.48 -0.65 1.73
C ALA A 85 9.00 -0.78 2.13
N ALA A 86 8.33 0.34 2.43
CA ALA A 86 6.91 0.38 2.75
C ALA A 86 6.06 -0.07 1.54
N ARG A 87 6.44 0.33 0.31
CA ARG A 87 5.78 -0.10 -0.93
C ARG A 87 5.88 -1.61 -1.13
N ARG A 88 7.06 -2.21 -0.95
CA ARG A 88 7.21 -3.68 -1.02
C ARG A 88 6.30 -4.38 -0.03
N ARG A 89 6.24 -3.90 1.23
CA ARG A 89 5.38 -4.45 2.27
C ARG A 89 3.90 -4.34 1.89
N PHE A 90 3.47 -3.19 1.37
CA PHE A 90 2.11 -2.98 0.87
C PHE A 90 1.76 -3.94 -0.28
N VAL A 91 2.63 -4.07 -1.28
CA VAL A 91 2.42 -5.00 -2.41
C VAL A 91 2.29 -6.44 -1.90
N GLU A 92 3.12 -6.85 -0.97
CA GLU A 92 3.12 -8.22 -0.42
C GLU A 92 1.82 -8.55 0.29
N HIS A 93 1.29 -7.62 1.11
CA HIS A 93 0.15 -7.88 1.98
C HIS A 93 -1.20 -7.44 1.39
N VAL A 94 -1.22 -6.52 0.44
CA VAL A 94 -2.45 -5.98 -0.13
C VAL A 94 -2.65 -6.42 -1.58
N VAL A 95 -1.60 -6.33 -2.41
CA VAL A 95 -1.78 -6.53 -3.85
C VAL A 95 -1.62 -8.00 -4.25
N LYS A 96 -0.61 -8.69 -3.73
CA LYS A 96 -0.33 -10.09 -4.10
C LYS A 96 -1.44 -11.07 -3.75
N PRO A 97 -2.05 -11.04 -2.54
CA PRO A 97 -3.07 -12.02 -2.16
C PRO A 97 -4.24 -12.06 -3.13
N SER A 98 -4.80 -10.90 -3.48
CA SER A 98 -5.93 -10.80 -4.42
C SER A 98 -5.64 -11.37 -5.81
N ARG A 99 -4.37 -11.45 -6.23
CA ARG A 99 -3.98 -11.93 -7.57
C ARG A 99 -4.17 -13.41 -7.80
N SER A 100 -4.32 -14.20 -6.74
CA SER A 100 -4.69 -15.62 -6.83
C SER A 100 -6.09 -15.84 -7.39
N LEU A 101 -6.96 -14.82 -7.30
CA LEU A 101 -8.34 -14.88 -7.77
C LEU A 101 -8.43 -14.53 -9.27
N PRO A 102 -9.49 -15.03 -9.96
CA PRO A 102 -9.81 -14.63 -11.33
C PRO A 102 -9.96 -13.11 -11.46
N ARG A 103 -9.72 -12.57 -12.66
CA ARG A 103 -10.02 -11.17 -12.95
C ARG A 103 -11.53 -10.96 -12.90
N GLY A 104 -11.96 -9.86 -12.30
CA GLY A 104 -13.37 -9.53 -12.13
C GLY A 104 -13.65 -8.87 -10.79
N ARG A 105 -14.93 -8.78 -10.46
CA ARG A 105 -15.41 -8.15 -9.22
C ARG A 105 -14.84 -8.83 -7.97
N GLU A 106 -14.74 -10.16 -7.95
CA GLU A 106 -14.21 -10.92 -6.82
C GLU A 106 -12.78 -10.48 -6.46
N ARG A 107 -11.90 -10.33 -7.47
CA ARG A 107 -10.53 -9.84 -7.25
C ARG A 107 -10.51 -8.40 -6.74
N LEU A 108 -11.36 -7.52 -7.28
CA LEU A 108 -11.47 -6.13 -6.83
C LEU A 108 -11.92 -6.07 -5.36
N GLU A 109 -12.92 -6.85 -4.97
CA GLU A 109 -13.39 -6.95 -3.59
C GLU A 109 -12.32 -7.51 -2.66
N ALA A 110 -11.58 -8.54 -3.09
CA ALA A 110 -10.47 -9.10 -2.32
C ALA A 110 -9.36 -8.07 -2.10
N LEU A 111 -8.94 -7.37 -3.16
CA LEU A 111 -7.93 -6.30 -3.06
C LEU A 111 -8.33 -5.23 -2.03
N ILE A 112 -9.59 -4.81 -2.04
CA ILE A 112 -10.10 -3.82 -1.10
C ILE A 112 -10.17 -4.39 0.32
N ASN A 113 -10.61 -5.63 0.50
CA ASN A 113 -10.67 -6.29 1.80
C ASN A 113 -9.28 -6.50 2.40
N ASP A 114 -8.28 -6.89 1.60
CA ASP A 114 -6.88 -7.00 2.01
C ASP A 114 -6.34 -5.64 2.43
N TRP A 115 -6.66 -4.57 1.68
CA TRP A 115 -6.30 -3.21 2.03
C TRP A 115 -6.93 -2.74 3.35
N LEU A 116 -8.23 -3.00 3.58
CA LEU A 116 -8.88 -2.69 4.86
C LEU A 116 -8.28 -3.50 6.02
N ALA A 117 -7.98 -4.78 5.79
CA ALA A 117 -7.32 -5.63 6.78
C ALA A 117 -5.91 -5.11 7.14
N TYR A 118 -5.20 -4.57 6.17
CA TYR A 118 -3.88 -3.98 6.34
C TYR A 118 -3.86 -2.82 7.34
N PHE A 119 -4.91 -2.01 7.45
CA PHE A 119 -5.02 -0.94 8.44
C PHE A 119 -5.06 -1.43 9.88
N ARG A 120 -5.54 -2.66 10.10
CA ARG A 120 -5.63 -3.32 11.41
C ARG A 120 -4.46 -4.24 11.70
N SER A 121 -3.67 -4.53 10.68
CA SER A 121 -2.54 -5.44 10.83
C SER A 121 -1.41 -4.76 11.60
N GLU A 122 -0.62 -5.56 12.31
CA GLU A 122 0.60 -5.11 12.99
C GLU A 122 1.76 -4.87 12.00
N GLN A 123 1.42 -4.46 10.75
CA GLN A 123 2.44 -4.19 9.73
C GLN A 123 3.19 -2.89 10.00
N PHE A 124 2.51 -1.91 10.60
CA PHE A 124 3.10 -0.65 11.02
C PHE A 124 2.45 -0.18 12.31
N ASP A 125 3.22 0.38 13.22
CA ASP A 125 2.75 0.88 14.53
C ASP A 125 1.73 2.01 14.40
N GLY A 126 1.87 2.86 13.37
CA GLY A 126 0.97 3.99 13.07
C GLY A 126 -0.16 3.68 12.09
N GLY A 127 -0.43 2.40 11.76
CA GLY A 127 -1.42 2.02 10.76
C GLY A 127 -0.87 2.11 9.33
N CYS A 128 -1.64 2.64 8.38
CA CYS A 128 -1.18 2.69 7.00
C CYS A 128 -0.13 3.77 6.77
N PHE A 129 1.11 3.37 6.51
CA PHE A 129 2.23 4.26 6.17
C PHE A 129 1.85 5.31 5.12
N PHE A 130 1.22 4.89 4.02
CA PHE A 130 0.86 5.80 2.92
C PHE A 130 -0.21 6.81 3.28
N HIS A 131 -1.09 6.51 4.25
CA HIS A 131 -2.06 7.49 4.76
C HIS A 131 -1.38 8.61 5.55
N THR A 132 -0.46 8.26 6.45
CA THR A 132 0.31 9.23 7.23
C THR A 132 1.16 10.11 6.32
N VAL A 133 1.92 9.49 5.42
CA VAL A 133 2.86 10.20 4.55
C VAL A 133 2.14 11.04 3.48
N LYS A 134 1.02 10.55 2.92
CA LYS A 134 0.19 11.33 1.99
C LYS A 134 -0.31 12.63 2.64
N ALA A 135 -0.86 12.54 3.85
CA ALA A 135 -1.36 13.70 4.57
C ALA A 135 -0.23 14.67 4.98
N GLU A 136 0.96 14.15 5.26
CA GLU A 136 2.12 15.00 5.59
C GLU A 136 2.62 15.80 4.37
N PHE A 137 2.56 15.23 3.16
CA PHE A 137 3.13 15.81 1.95
C PHE A 137 2.11 16.50 1.02
N ASP A 138 0.82 16.48 1.31
CA ASP A 138 -0.23 17.05 0.45
C ASP A 138 -0.04 18.55 0.18
N SER A 139 0.36 19.31 1.21
CA SER A 139 0.54 20.77 1.17
C SER A 139 2.01 21.23 1.14
N ARG A 140 2.97 20.30 1.09
CA ARG A 140 4.39 20.68 1.08
C ARG A 140 4.88 21.13 -0.30
N PRO A 141 5.94 21.97 -0.36
CA PRO A 141 6.60 22.33 -1.61
C PRO A 141 7.15 21.09 -2.34
N ASP A 142 7.23 21.19 -3.66
CA ASP A 142 7.76 20.12 -4.50
C ASP A 142 9.21 19.78 -4.14
N ASN A 143 9.47 18.50 -3.95
CA ASN A 143 10.78 17.90 -3.75
C ASN A 143 10.72 16.40 -4.14
N ALA A 144 11.88 15.74 -4.21
CA ALA A 144 11.98 14.37 -4.68
C ALA A 144 11.13 13.39 -3.84
N VAL A 145 11.05 13.59 -2.53
CA VAL A 145 10.26 12.73 -1.63
C VAL A 145 8.77 12.90 -1.91
N ARG A 146 8.29 14.16 -2.01
CA ARG A 146 6.89 14.45 -2.34
C ARG A 146 6.49 13.88 -3.69
N GLU A 147 7.34 14.01 -4.71
CA GLU A 147 7.08 13.45 -6.04
C GLU A 147 6.84 11.94 -5.98
N VAL A 148 7.68 11.19 -5.24
CA VAL A 148 7.54 9.74 -5.07
C VAL A 148 6.27 9.40 -4.30
N VAL A 149 5.95 10.11 -3.22
CA VAL A 149 4.72 9.88 -2.44
C VAL A 149 3.47 10.11 -3.30
N MET A 150 3.43 11.22 -4.04
CA MET A 150 2.28 11.53 -4.91
C MET A 150 2.15 10.53 -6.07
N GLU A 151 3.26 10.01 -6.57
CA GLU A 151 3.25 8.95 -7.58
C GLU A 151 2.69 7.65 -7.03
N ASP A 152 3.07 7.24 -5.82
CA ASP A 152 2.49 6.05 -5.17
C ASP A 152 0.97 6.15 -5.00
N VAL A 153 0.47 7.33 -4.64
CA VAL A 153 -0.98 7.59 -4.56
C VAL A 153 -1.65 7.43 -5.93
N ARG A 154 -1.06 8.03 -6.99
CA ARG A 154 -1.59 7.88 -8.36
C ARG A 154 -1.58 6.43 -8.83
N GLN A 155 -0.53 5.68 -8.51
CA GLN A 155 -0.41 4.26 -8.88
C GLN A 155 -1.45 3.39 -8.21
N PHE A 156 -1.75 3.64 -6.93
CA PHE A 156 -2.79 2.90 -6.22
C PHE A 156 -4.19 3.20 -6.79
N LEU A 157 -4.52 4.46 -7.05
CA LEU A 157 -5.77 4.83 -7.73
C LEU A 157 -5.86 4.20 -9.13
N GLY A 158 -4.76 4.23 -9.88
CA GLY A 158 -4.67 3.55 -11.18
C GLY A 158 -4.80 2.03 -11.09
N LEU A 159 -4.34 1.40 -10.00
CA LEU A 159 -4.57 -0.03 -9.74
C LEU A 159 -6.06 -0.31 -9.53
N LEU A 160 -6.74 0.45 -8.67
CA LEU A 160 -8.18 0.32 -8.43
C LEU A 160 -8.98 0.50 -9.73
N SER A 161 -8.70 1.56 -10.48
CA SER A 161 -9.35 1.84 -11.76
C SER A 161 -9.16 0.70 -12.78
N ARG A 162 -7.96 0.12 -12.86
CA ARG A 162 -7.71 -1.07 -13.71
C ARG A 162 -8.48 -2.30 -13.27
N GLU A 163 -8.58 -2.57 -11.97
CA GLU A 163 -9.36 -3.70 -11.49
C GLU A 163 -10.88 -3.50 -11.73
N VAL A 164 -11.38 -2.26 -11.65
CA VAL A 164 -12.75 -1.91 -12.08
C VAL A 164 -12.95 -2.24 -13.56
N ARG A 165 -12.05 -1.78 -14.46
CA ARG A 165 -12.14 -2.12 -15.91
C ARG A 165 -12.15 -3.62 -16.16
N LYS A 166 -11.32 -4.38 -15.43
CA LYS A 166 -11.31 -5.84 -15.56
C LYS A 166 -12.62 -6.48 -15.10
N ALA A 167 -13.29 -5.91 -14.11
CA ALA A 167 -14.61 -6.37 -13.68
C ALA A 167 -15.69 -6.02 -14.72
N GLN A 168 -15.56 -4.88 -15.41
CA GLN A 168 -16.41 -4.54 -16.57
C GLN A 168 -16.17 -5.49 -17.74
N GLU A 169 -14.92 -5.77 -18.09
CA GLU A 169 -14.55 -6.72 -19.15
C GLU A 169 -15.03 -8.15 -18.86
N ALA A 170 -15.09 -8.53 -17.58
CA ALA A 170 -15.65 -9.80 -17.14
C ALA A 170 -17.19 -9.85 -17.17
N GLY A 171 -17.84 -8.70 -17.37
CA GLY A 171 -19.29 -8.58 -17.34
C GLY A 171 -19.91 -8.47 -15.94
N ASP A 172 -19.09 -8.27 -14.91
CA ASP A 172 -19.54 -8.18 -13.51
C ASP A 172 -20.06 -6.80 -13.14
N LEU A 173 -19.46 -5.73 -13.72
CA LEU A 173 -19.85 -4.33 -13.51
C LEU A 173 -20.36 -3.69 -14.81
N ASP A 174 -21.25 -2.71 -14.67
CA ASP A 174 -21.80 -1.97 -15.78
C ASP A 174 -20.68 -1.26 -16.58
N PRO A 175 -20.56 -1.50 -17.90
CA PRO A 175 -19.51 -0.91 -18.72
C PRO A 175 -19.64 0.62 -18.89
N THR A 176 -20.76 1.22 -18.51
CA THR A 176 -20.99 2.68 -18.59
C THR A 176 -20.46 3.44 -17.38
N VAL A 177 -20.08 2.72 -16.30
CA VAL A 177 -19.50 3.33 -15.10
C VAL A 177 -18.10 3.83 -15.40
N ASP A 178 -17.79 5.05 -14.99
CA ASP A 178 -16.43 5.60 -15.07
C ASP A 178 -15.51 4.90 -14.05
N PRO A 179 -14.48 4.16 -14.51
CA PRO A 179 -13.59 3.43 -13.62
C PRO A 179 -12.76 4.34 -12.71
N GLU A 180 -12.41 5.54 -13.16
CA GLU A 180 -11.66 6.53 -12.36
C GLU A 180 -12.52 7.08 -11.24
N GLN A 181 -13.80 7.38 -11.53
CA GLN A 181 -14.77 7.85 -10.53
C GLN A 181 -15.00 6.76 -9.47
N LEU A 182 -15.22 5.53 -9.89
CA LEU A 182 -15.44 4.44 -8.92
C LEU A 182 -14.18 4.18 -8.08
N ALA A 183 -12.98 4.22 -8.67
CA ALA A 183 -11.72 4.09 -7.94
C ALA A 183 -11.55 5.21 -6.90
N PHE A 184 -11.88 6.45 -7.23
CA PHE A 184 -11.88 7.59 -6.31
C PHE A 184 -12.83 7.35 -5.12
N GLU A 185 -14.04 6.87 -5.37
CA GLU A 185 -15.02 6.61 -4.31
C GLU A 185 -14.57 5.48 -3.37
N LEU A 186 -13.98 4.42 -3.94
CA LEU A 186 -13.43 3.30 -3.16
C LEU A 186 -12.24 3.75 -2.30
N ASP A 187 -11.34 4.58 -2.83
CA ASP A 187 -10.23 5.17 -2.07
C ASP A 187 -10.74 6.09 -0.95
N ALA A 188 -11.75 6.91 -1.21
CA ALA A 188 -12.37 7.77 -0.21
C ALA A 188 -12.97 6.97 0.95
N LEU A 189 -13.66 5.86 0.66
CA LEU A 189 -14.22 4.96 1.67
C LEU A 189 -13.11 4.29 2.50
N GLY A 190 -12.06 3.79 1.86
CA GLY A 190 -10.90 3.21 2.55
C GLY A 190 -10.18 4.24 3.42
N THR A 191 -9.98 5.45 2.92
CA THR A 191 -9.41 6.58 3.67
C THR A 191 -10.24 6.88 4.92
N ALA A 192 -11.58 6.91 4.81
CA ALA A 192 -12.47 7.12 5.96
C ALA A 192 -12.36 5.99 7.00
N VAL A 193 -12.21 4.74 6.56
CA VAL A 193 -12.00 3.60 7.47
C VAL A 193 -10.68 3.74 8.23
N ASN A 194 -9.58 4.02 7.52
CA ASN A 194 -8.27 4.21 8.16
C ASN A 194 -8.31 5.36 9.18
N SER A 195 -8.83 6.52 8.79
CA SER A 195 -8.92 7.68 9.69
C SER A 195 -9.80 7.40 10.91
N GLY A 196 -10.96 6.75 10.72
CA GLY A 196 -11.85 6.39 11.80
C GLY A 196 -11.21 5.40 12.79
N TRP A 197 -10.45 4.43 12.29
CA TRP A 197 -9.70 3.50 13.13
C TRP A 197 -8.59 4.21 13.92
N GLN A 198 -7.76 5.00 13.26
CA GLN A 198 -6.64 5.69 13.90
C GLN A 198 -7.09 6.72 14.96
N LEU A 199 -8.24 7.37 14.76
CA LEU A 199 -8.73 8.39 15.69
C LEU A 199 -9.51 7.83 16.88
N HIS A 200 -10.21 6.71 16.70
CA HIS A 200 -11.21 6.26 17.69
C HIS A 200 -10.99 4.82 18.16
N GLU A 201 -10.10 4.06 17.52
CA GLU A 201 -9.87 2.61 17.78
C GLU A 201 -11.18 1.77 17.78
N ASP A 202 -12.25 2.31 17.15
CA ASP A 202 -13.55 1.64 17.02
C ASP A 202 -13.52 0.64 15.87
N SER A 203 -13.42 -0.64 16.19
CA SER A 203 -13.39 -1.71 15.17
C SER A 203 -14.66 -1.78 14.31
N ALA A 204 -15.78 -1.18 14.74
CA ALA A 204 -17.01 -1.15 13.94
C ALA A 204 -16.85 -0.32 12.65
N VAL A 205 -15.83 0.54 12.56
CA VAL A 205 -15.53 1.29 11.33
C VAL A 205 -15.23 0.37 10.15
N PHE A 206 -14.59 -0.78 10.38
CA PHE A 206 -14.30 -1.77 9.32
C PHE A 206 -15.56 -2.38 8.75
N ASP A 207 -16.54 -2.72 9.59
CA ASP A 207 -17.83 -3.25 9.12
C ASP A 207 -18.66 -2.19 8.40
N ARG A 208 -18.60 -0.93 8.87
CA ARG A 208 -19.22 0.20 8.15
C ARG A 208 -18.60 0.40 6.78
N GLY A 209 -17.26 0.36 6.70
CA GLY A 209 -16.53 0.49 5.43
C GLY A 209 -16.84 -0.64 4.46
N ARG A 210 -16.75 -1.90 4.90
CA ARG A 210 -17.10 -3.06 4.06
C ARG A 210 -18.53 -2.97 3.52
N ARG A 211 -19.50 -2.62 4.36
CA ARG A 211 -20.90 -2.44 3.91
C ARG A 211 -21.07 -1.30 2.91
N ALA A 212 -20.37 -0.18 3.11
CA ALA A 212 -20.42 0.96 2.19
C ALA A 212 -19.82 0.59 0.82
N ILE A 213 -18.67 -0.07 0.80
CA ILE A 213 -17.99 -0.54 -0.41
C ILE A 213 -18.85 -1.59 -1.12
N ALA A 214 -19.37 -2.58 -0.41
CA ALA A 214 -20.24 -3.62 -0.99
C ALA A 214 -21.48 -3.00 -1.64
N ARG A 215 -22.14 -2.03 -0.98
CA ARG A 215 -23.28 -1.31 -1.55
C ARG A 215 -22.90 -0.52 -2.79
N ARG A 216 -21.73 0.13 -2.78
CA ARG A 216 -21.27 0.91 -3.94
C ARG A 216 -21.02 0.01 -5.15
N LEU A 217 -20.38 -1.14 -4.95
CA LEU A 217 -20.17 -2.13 -6.00
C LEU A 217 -21.46 -2.81 -6.45
N GLU A 218 -22.43 -3.02 -5.55
CA GLU A 218 -23.71 -3.64 -5.87
C GLU A 218 -24.59 -2.75 -6.76
N VAL A 219 -24.53 -1.43 -6.58
CA VAL A 219 -25.24 -0.47 -7.45
C VAL A 219 -24.76 -0.60 -8.90
N GLU A 220 -23.48 -0.81 -9.10
CA GLU A 220 -22.86 -0.90 -10.43
C GLU A 220 -22.78 -2.33 -10.98
N ALA A 221 -23.28 -3.33 -10.23
CA ALA A 221 -23.24 -4.72 -10.67
C ALA A 221 -24.26 -4.99 -11.78
N THR A 222 -23.88 -5.75 -12.80
CA THR A 222 -24.78 -6.33 -13.79
C THR A 222 -25.65 -7.44 -13.18
N GLU A 223 -26.68 -7.89 -13.87
CA GLU A 223 -27.44 -9.10 -13.46
C GLU A 223 -26.53 -10.33 -13.40
N ALA A 224 -25.64 -10.49 -14.38
CA ALA A 224 -24.66 -11.58 -14.42
C ALA A 224 -23.69 -11.51 -13.23
N GLY A 225 -23.17 -10.33 -12.90
CA GLY A 225 -22.28 -10.11 -11.77
C GLY A 225 -22.95 -10.41 -10.42
N ARG A 226 -24.23 -10.06 -10.25
CA ARG A 226 -25.02 -10.43 -9.04
C ARG A 226 -25.22 -11.93 -8.93
N ALA A 227 -25.57 -12.60 -10.05
CA ALA A 227 -25.77 -14.03 -10.09
C ALA A 227 -24.48 -14.81 -9.77
N ALA A 228 -23.34 -14.37 -10.29
CA ALA A 228 -22.03 -14.99 -10.02
C ALA A 228 -21.65 -14.91 -8.53
N LEU A 229 -21.87 -13.75 -7.88
CA LEU A 229 -21.62 -13.60 -6.44
C LEU A 229 -22.55 -14.46 -5.59
N ALA A 230 -23.83 -14.56 -5.94
CA ALA A 230 -24.77 -15.39 -5.23
C ALA A 230 -24.40 -16.89 -5.31
N ALA A 231 -23.82 -17.33 -6.43
CA ALA A 231 -23.34 -18.70 -6.62
C ALA A 231 -22.00 -18.99 -5.91
N ALA A 232 -21.19 -17.98 -5.65
CA ALA A 232 -19.91 -18.11 -4.94
C ALA A 232 -20.04 -17.98 -3.40
N ALA A 233 -21.19 -17.56 -2.89
CA ALA A 233 -21.45 -17.50 -1.45
C ALA A 233 -21.53 -18.91 -0.85
N PRO A 234 -20.79 -19.23 0.25
CA PRO A 234 -20.73 -20.56 0.86
C PRO A 234 -22.04 -20.97 1.52
#